data_c07886e2caa19b6f961c3dadf0a29e38
#
_entry.id   c07886e2caa19b6f961c3dadf0a29e38
#
_cell.length_a   1.000
_cell.length_b   1.000
_cell.length_c   1.000
_cell.angle_alpha   90.00
_cell.angle_beta   90.00
_cell.angle_gamma   90.00
#
_symmetry.space_group_name_H-M   'P 1'
#
loop_
_entity.id
_entity.type
_entity.pdbx_description
1 polymer ?
#
loop_
_entity_poly.entity_id
_entity_poly.type
_entity_poly.pdbx_seq_one_letter_code
_entity_poly.pdbx_strand_id
1 'polypeptide(L)'
;MKDFLQKITTEGKAMYLAYDHGFEHGPADLPGKSIDPNYILNIAVEGGYNAVILQKGLAEKYYTGTKYQKQVPLILKINGKANIWQGGDIYSYQNCSVQYAKQLGASAVGYTIYLGSAHDGKMFADFGRIVEEAHKLNMAAIAWVYPRGEFVKDETSKEITAYAARIGLELGADMVKIKYSGSRENFEYAVKAAGKTKVVLSGGPKVSDEEFLQIMRDVIAAGAIGVAVGRNVWQHPEPLEITRKIREIIFS
;
A
#
# COMPACT_ATOMS: atom_id res chain seq x y z
N MET A 1 9.55 16.87 -14.68
CA MET A 1 9.48 16.40 -13.28
C MET A 1 10.04 14.99 -13.24
N LYS A 2 10.81 14.63 -12.24
CA LYS A 2 11.43 13.30 -12.13
C LYS A 2 10.33 12.28 -11.81
N ASP A 3 10.35 11.12 -12.49
CA ASP A 3 9.44 10.02 -12.18
C ASP A 3 10.08 9.14 -11.11
N PHE A 4 9.62 9.27 -9.86
CA PHE A 4 10.10 8.48 -8.74
C PHE A 4 9.50 7.07 -8.71
N LEU A 5 8.42 6.82 -9.47
CA LEU A 5 7.71 5.54 -9.50
C LEU A 5 8.34 4.51 -10.45
N GLN A 6 9.24 4.94 -11.34
CA GLN A 6 9.82 4.11 -12.40
C GLN A 6 10.38 2.75 -11.91
N LYS A 7 10.91 2.71 -10.66
CA LYS A 7 11.50 1.47 -10.09
C LYS A 7 10.47 0.47 -9.58
N ILE A 8 9.23 0.92 -9.41
CA ILE A 8 8.15 0.13 -8.81
C ILE A 8 6.92 0.04 -9.71
N THR A 9 7.04 0.41 -10.97
CA THR A 9 6.00 0.29 -12.01
C THR A 9 6.56 -0.34 -13.27
N THR A 10 5.69 -0.97 -14.05
CA THR A 10 5.97 -1.44 -15.41
C THR A 10 4.94 -0.81 -16.33
N GLU A 11 5.38 -0.06 -17.35
CA GLU A 11 4.50 0.66 -18.28
C GLU A 11 3.45 1.53 -17.59
N GLY A 12 3.83 2.13 -16.46
CA GLY A 12 2.94 2.97 -15.67
C GLY A 12 1.90 2.21 -14.83
N LYS A 13 1.95 0.88 -14.79
CA LYS A 13 1.07 0.00 -14.01
C LYS A 13 1.79 -0.58 -12.79
N ALA A 14 1.02 -0.96 -11.76
CA ALA A 14 1.57 -1.39 -10.47
C ALA A 14 0.83 -2.59 -9.88
N MET A 15 1.58 -3.63 -9.51
CA MET A 15 1.08 -4.77 -8.75
C MET A 15 2.00 -5.02 -7.55
N TYR A 16 1.53 -4.73 -6.34
CA TYR A 16 2.33 -4.86 -5.11
C TYR A 16 1.81 -5.97 -4.22
N LEU A 17 2.73 -6.75 -3.63
CA LEU A 17 2.39 -7.73 -2.61
C LEU A 17 2.64 -7.13 -1.22
N ALA A 18 1.56 -6.91 -0.46
CA ALA A 18 1.61 -6.26 0.85
C ALA A 18 1.72 -7.31 1.96
N TYR A 19 2.79 -7.20 2.77
CA TYR A 19 3.04 -8.04 3.94
C TYR A 19 3.48 -7.20 5.15
N ASP A 20 2.82 -6.08 5.35
CA ASP A 20 3.03 -5.14 6.45
C ASP A 20 1.97 -5.25 7.56
N HIS A 21 1.09 -6.26 7.48
CA HIS A 21 -0.09 -6.43 8.34
C HIS A 21 0.23 -6.90 9.76
N GLY A 22 1.28 -7.69 9.95
CA GLY A 22 1.59 -8.31 11.23
C GLY A 22 1.80 -7.33 12.38
N PHE A 23 2.27 -6.11 12.06
CA PHE A 23 2.45 -5.06 13.05
C PHE A 23 1.11 -4.51 13.56
N GLU A 24 0.13 -4.34 12.66
CA GLU A 24 -1.18 -3.78 13.01
C GLU A 24 -2.19 -4.84 13.44
N HIS A 25 -2.18 -6.03 12.83
CA HIS A 25 -3.20 -7.06 13.02
C HIS A 25 -2.73 -8.22 13.89
N GLY A 26 -1.41 -8.30 14.13
CA GLY A 26 -0.81 -9.43 14.85
C GLY A 26 -0.71 -10.69 13.99
N PRO A 27 -0.15 -11.79 14.55
CA PRO A 27 0.12 -13.01 13.80
C PRO A 27 -1.13 -13.83 13.46
N ALA A 28 -2.30 -13.49 14.04
CA ALA A 28 -3.57 -14.16 13.70
C ALA A 28 -3.97 -14.00 12.23
N ASP A 29 -3.55 -12.89 11.59
CA ASP A 29 -3.77 -12.65 10.15
C ASP A 29 -2.79 -13.43 9.26
N LEU A 30 -1.83 -14.17 9.84
CA LEU A 30 -0.76 -14.88 9.14
C LEU A 30 -0.86 -16.41 9.33
N PRO A 31 -1.96 -17.06 8.91
CA PRO A 31 -2.15 -18.51 9.12
C PRO A 31 -1.25 -19.35 8.22
N GLY A 32 -0.92 -20.56 8.69
CA GLY A 32 -0.22 -21.57 7.90
C GLY A 32 1.13 -21.09 7.36
N LYS A 33 1.35 -21.25 6.06
CA LYS A 33 2.60 -20.85 5.39
C LYS A 33 2.84 -19.35 5.38
N SER A 34 1.78 -18.54 5.49
CA SER A 34 1.91 -17.07 5.43
C SER A 34 2.61 -16.44 6.63
N ILE A 35 2.86 -17.20 7.69
CA ILE A 35 3.69 -16.76 8.82
C ILE A 35 5.19 -16.68 8.47
N ASP A 36 5.64 -17.39 7.44
CA ASP A 36 7.03 -17.35 6.96
C ASP A 36 7.21 -16.24 5.93
N PRO A 37 8.00 -15.19 6.21
CA PRO A 37 8.29 -14.14 5.25
C PRO A 37 8.93 -14.62 3.94
N ASN A 38 9.70 -15.72 3.97
CA ASN A 38 10.29 -16.29 2.76
C ASN A 38 9.23 -16.81 1.79
N TYR A 39 8.15 -17.41 2.32
CA TYR A 39 7.01 -17.83 1.50
C TYR A 39 6.41 -16.65 0.74
N ILE A 40 6.22 -15.52 1.41
CA ILE A 40 5.68 -14.29 0.80
C ILE A 40 6.65 -13.71 -0.25
N LEU A 41 7.94 -13.68 0.07
CA LEU A 41 8.95 -13.17 -0.85
C LEU A 41 9.08 -14.04 -2.11
N ASN A 42 8.93 -15.36 -1.98
CA ASN A 42 8.88 -16.25 -3.14
C ASN A 42 7.64 -15.96 -4.01
N ILE A 43 6.44 -15.78 -3.42
CA ILE A 43 5.25 -15.38 -4.19
C ILE A 43 5.49 -14.06 -4.92
N ALA A 44 6.13 -13.07 -4.27
CA ALA A 44 6.41 -11.79 -4.89
C ALA A 44 7.32 -11.91 -6.12
N VAL A 45 8.36 -12.75 -6.04
CA VAL A 45 9.30 -12.99 -7.14
C VAL A 45 8.66 -13.82 -8.25
N GLU A 46 8.10 -14.99 -7.92
CA GLU A 46 7.53 -15.93 -8.88
C GLU A 46 6.29 -15.36 -9.58
N GLY A 47 5.49 -14.56 -8.84
CA GLY A 47 4.32 -13.86 -9.37
C GLY A 47 4.65 -12.60 -10.17
N GLY A 48 5.93 -12.18 -10.22
CA GLY A 48 6.36 -11.00 -10.99
C GLY A 48 5.78 -9.70 -10.48
N TYR A 49 5.70 -9.53 -9.15
CA TYR A 49 5.23 -8.27 -8.54
C TYR A 49 6.22 -7.13 -8.80
N ASN A 50 5.69 -5.92 -9.00
CA ASN A 50 6.51 -4.71 -9.16
C ASN A 50 7.21 -4.29 -7.85
N ALA A 51 6.68 -4.67 -6.71
CA ALA A 51 7.32 -4.51 -5.41
C ALA A 51 6.65 -5.36 -4.32
N VAL A 52 7.41 -5.63 -3.26
CA VAL A 52 6.89 -6.15 -1.98
C VAL A 52 6.84 -5.02 -0.96
N ILE A 53 5.79 -5.00 -0.12
CA ILE A 53 5.64 -4.02 0.96
C ILE A 53 5.95 -4.71 2.29
N LEU A 54 6.97 -4.24 2.99
CA LEU A 54 7.43 -4.80 4.26
C LEU A 54 7.57 -3.72 5.33
N GLN A 55 7.46 -4.12 6.60
CA GLN A 55 7.92 -3.35 7.76
C GLN A 55 9.44 -3.49 7.91
N LYS A 56 10.07 -2.54 8.62
CA LYS A 56 11.52 -2.44 8.83
C LYS A 56 12.19 -3.75 9.25
N GLY A 57 11.70 -4.38 10.31
CA GLY A 57 12.31 -5.61 10.85
C GLY A 57 12.23 -6.81 9.91
N LEU A 58 11.18 -6.88 9.08
CA LEU A 58 11.07 -7.90 8.02
C LEU A 58 12.09 -7.64 6.90
N ALA A 59 12.24 -6.37 6.50
CA ALA A 59 13.21 -6.00 5.48
C ALA A 59 14.64 -6.29 5.93
N GLU A 60 15.02 -5.95 7.16
CA GLU A 60 16.33 -6.23 7.73
C GLU A 60 16.67 -7.72 7.75
N LYS A 61 15.72 -8.55 8.16
CA LYS A 61 15.97 -9.97 8.47
C LYS A 61 15.80 -10.92 7.29
N TYR A 62 14.94 -10.57 6.32
CA TYR A 62 14.52 -11.48 5.26
C TYR A 62 14.74 -10.96 3.84
N TYR A 63 14.97 -9.63 3.66
CA TYR A 63 15.10 -9.05 2.34
C TYR A 63 16.50 -8.49 2.06
N THR A 64 17.00 -7.60 2.92
CA THR A 64 18.27 -6.89 2.71
C THR A 64 19.46 -7.86 2.72
N GLY A 65 20.32 -7.78 1.72
CA GLY A 65 21.47 -8.67 1.55
C GLY A 65 21.13 -10.08 1.04
N THR A 66 19.85 -10.38 0.80
CA THR A 66 19.40 -11.68 0.27
C THR A 66 19.20 -11.65 -1.26
N LYS A 67 18.88 -12.81 -1.85
CA LYS A 67 18.53 -12.92 -3.27
C LYS A 67 17.33 -12.04 -3.64
N TYR A 68 16.36 -11.86 -2.74
CA TYR A 68 15.13 -11.13 -2.97
C TYR A 68 15.37 -9.64 -3.28
N GLN A 69 16.38 -9.03 -2.67
CA GLN A 69 16.74 -7.63 -2.91
C GLN A 69 17.09 -7.34 -4.39
N LYS A 70 17.57 -8.36 -5.11
CA LYS A 70 17.90 -8.27 -6.54
C LYS A 70 16.73 -8.64 -7.46
N GLN A 71 15.69 -9.29 -6.92
CA GLN A 71 14.62 -9.90 -7.71
C GLN A 71 13.30 -9.15 -7.66
N VAL A 72 13.01 -8.47 -6.55
CA VAL A 72 11.78 -7.69 -6.38
C VAL A 72 12.07 -6.39 -5.62
N PRO A 73 11.63 -5.23 -6.12
CA PRO A 73 11.78 -3.95 -5.41
C PRO A 73 11.09 -3.92 -4.05
N LEU A 74 11.61 -3.13 -3.12
CA LEU A 74 11.05 -2.94 -1.79
C LEU A 74 10.35 -1.58 -1.68
N ILE A 75 9.11 -1.60 -1.20
CA ILE A 75 8.43 -0.46 -0.60
C ILE A 75 8.47 -0.65 0.91
N LEU A 76 9.17 0.22 1.63
CA LEU A 76 9.26 0.10 3.08
C LEU A 76 8.14 0.89 3.75
N LYS A 77 7.29 0.19 4.53
CA LYS A 77 6.33 0.84 5.41
C LYS A 77 7.06 1.38 6.63
N ILE A 78 7.05 2.72 6.82
CA ILE A 78 7.88 3.39 7.82
C ILE A 78 7.13 3.85 9.06
N ASN A 79 5.85 3.50 9.19
CA ASN A 79 5.05 3.73 10.39
C ASN A 79 4.10 2.58 10.67
N GLY A 80 3.48 2.59 11.84
CA GLY A 80 2.52 1.56 12.24
C GLY A 80 1.98 1.80 13.64
N LYS A 81 0.94 1.05 13.98
CA LYS A 81 0.35 0.99 15.32
C LYS A 81 -0.08 -0.43 15.64
N ALA A 82 -0.15 -0.78 16.92
CA ALA A 82 -0.78 -2.01 17.37
C ALA A 82 -2.31 -1.82 17.52
N ASN A 83 -3.07 -2.91 17.37
CA ASN A 83 -4.53 -2.89 17.53
C ASN A 83 -5.01 -3.37 18.91
N ILE A 84 -4.10 -3.70 19.83
CA ILE A 84 -4.48 -4.18 21.17
C ILE A 84 -5.03 -3.03 22.00
N TRP A 85 -4.37 -1.89 21.97
CA TRP A 85 -4.83 -0.71 22.69
C TRP A 85 -5.94 0.00 21.93
N GLN A 86 -7.10 0.14 22.55
CA GLN A 86 -8.32 0.69 21.96
C GLN A 86 -8.67 2.08 22.51
N GLY A 87 -7.83 2.64 23.39
CA GLY A 87 -8.08 3.95 23.99
C GLY A 87 -7.57 5.10 23.15
N GLY A 88 -8.28 6.25 23.22
CA GLY A 88 -7.90 7.49 22.53
C GLY A 88 -8.03 7.43 21.02
N ASP A 89 -7.59 8.50 20.36
CA ASP A 89 -7.72 8.63 18.92
C ASP A 89 -6.57 7.93 18.16
N ILE A 90 -6.85 7.51 16.96
CA ILE A 90 -5.96 6.66 16.17
C ILE A 90 -4.76 7.43 15.64
N TYR A 91 -3.54 6.95 15.91
CA TYR A 91 -2.29 7.50 15.40
C TYR A 91 -1.31 6.40 14.98
N SER A 92 -0.60 6.61 13.89
CA SER A 92 0.42 5.68 13.38
C SER A 92 1.80 6.31 13.50
N TYR A 93 2.55 5.89 14.50
CA TYR A 93 3.88 6.44 14.79
C TYR A 93 4.91 6.02 13.75
N GLN A 94 5.77 6.97 13.33
CA GLN A 94 6.92 6.66 12.51
C GLN A 94 7.91 5.79 13.29
N ASN A 95 8.28 4.64 12.73
CA ASN A 95 9.18 3.65 13.33
C ASN A 95 10.47 3.44 12.54
N CYS A 96 10.63 4.14 11.42
CA CYS A 96 11.79 4.06 10.55
C CYS A 96 12.01 5.42 9.86
N SER A 97 13.25 5.90 9.77
CA SER A 97 13.59 7.08 8.96
C SER A 97 13.65 6.73 7.47
N VAL A 98 13.44 7.72 6.61
CA VAL A 98 13.59 7.59 5.16
C VAL A 98 15.03 7.22 4.79
N GLN A 99 16.01 7.81 5.49
CA GLN A 99 17.44 7.49 5.31
C GLN A 99 17.73 6.01 5.58
N TYR A 100 17.17 5.45 6.66
CA TYR A 100 17.37 4.03 6.99
C TYR A 100 16.64 3.12 6.00
N ALA A 101 15.45 3.51 5.55
CA ALA A 101 14.76 2.79 4.47
C ALA A 101 15.62 2.69 3.19
N LYS A 102 16.33 3.78 2.85
CA LYS A 102 17.28 3.79 1.73
C LYS A 102 18.43 2.81 1.93
N GLN A 103 19.00 2.73 3.15
CA GLN A 103 20.07 1.78 3.48
C GLN A 103 19.61 0.32 3.37
N LEU A 104 18.34 0.05 3.68
CA LEU A 104 17.73 -1.28 3.49
C LEU A 104 17.45 -1.64 2.03
N GLY A 105 17.72 -0.74 1.08
CA GLY A 105 17.52 -0.96 -0.34
C GLY A 105 16.11 -0.63 -0.84
N ALA A 106 15.31 0.10 -0.06
CA ALA A 106 13.98 0.50 -0.49
C ALA A 106 14.01 1.42 -1.73
N SER A 107 13.10 1.18 -2.65
CA SER A 107 12.84 2.03 -3.83
C SER A 107 11.79 3.09 -3.55
N ALA A 108 10.94 2.85 -2.55
CA ALA A 108 9.90 3.75 -2.09
C ALA A 108 9.67 3.60 -0.59
N VAL A 109 9.09 4.62 0.02
CA VAL A 109 8.56 4.56 1.38
C VAL A 109 7.05 4.70 1.38
N GLY A 110 6.40 4.02 2.32
CA GLY A 110 4.97 4.12 2.54
C GLY A 110 4.66 4.58 3.96
N TYR A 111 3.68 5.46 4.08
CA TYR A 111 3.27 6.04 5.36
C TYR A 111 1.75 6.05 5.47
N THR A 112 1.22 5.53 6.57
CA THR A 112 -0.22 5.54 6.84
C THR A 112 -0.64 6.85 7.48
N ILE A 113 -1.69 7.42 6.93
CA ILE A 113 -2.41 8.59 7.44
C ILE A 113 -3.84 8.15 7.79
N TYR A 114 -4.27 8.36 9.03
CA TYR A 114 -5.64 8.15 9.44
C TYR A 114 -6.39 9.48 9.35
N LEU A 115 -7.01 9.70 8.19
CA LEU A 115 -7.80 10.91 7.91
C LEU A 115 -9.06 10.93 8.79
N GLY A 116 -9.28 12.03 9.50
CA GLY A 116 -10.38 12.20 10.45
C GLY A 116 -10.03 11.81 11.89
N SER A 117 -8.77 11.44 12.16
CA SER A 117 -8.23 11.35 13.51
C SER A 117 -7.91 12.74 14.06
N ALA A 118 -8.03 12.95 15.39
CA ALA A 118 -7.54 14.18 16.04
C ALA A 118 -6.03 14.42 15.83
N HIS A 119 -5.31 13.43 15.34
CA HIS A 119 -3.88 13.48 15.03
C HIS A 119 -3.56 13.59 13.53
N ASP A 120 -4.55 13.74 12.65
CA ASP A 120 -4.31 13.77 11.20
C ASP A 120 -3.39 14.92 10.78
N GLY A 121 -3.54 16.12 11.34
CA GLY A 121 -2.64 17.25 11.09
C GLY A 121 -1.17 16.96 11.40
N LYS A 122 -0.90 16.17 12.46
CA LYS A 122 0.47 15.72 12.77
C LYS A 122 0.97 14.73 11.72
N MET A 123 0.14 13.76 11.31
CA MET A 123 0.49 12.80 10.26
C MET A 123 0.70 13.48 8.91
N PHE A 124 -0.05 14.56 8.60
CA PHE A 124 0.18 15.38 7.40
C PHE A 124 1.55 16.07 7.45
N ALA A 125 1.90 16.70 8.57
CA ALA A 125 3.19 17.34 8.74
C ALA A 125 4.35 16.35 8.67
N ASP A 126 4.21 15.15 9.27
CA ASP A 126 5.19 14.09 9.19
C ASP A 126 5.36 13.60 7.75
N PHE A 127 4.25 13.36 7.03
CA PHE A 127 4.30 12.90 5.65
C PHE A 127 4.88 13.94 4.69
N GLY A 128 4.59 15.23 4.87
CA GLY A 128 5.22 16.30 4.08
C GLY A 128 6.75 16.26 4.18
N ARG A 129 7.31 16.10 5.38
CA ARG A 129 8.76 15.93 5.57
C ARG A 129 9.29 14.65 4.92
N ILE A 130 8.55 13.55 5.02
CA ILE A 130 8.90 12.26 4.41
C ILE A 130 8.98 12.38 2.88
N VAL A 131 8.05 13.09 2.24
CA VAL A 131 8.08 13.36 0.79
C VAL A 131 9.37 14.09 0.40
N GLU A 132 9.70 15.17 1.10
CA GLU A 132 10.93 15.94 0.83
C GLU A 132 12.20 15.10 0.98
N GLU A 133 12.29 14.29 2.04
CA GLU A 133 13.44 13.42 2.29
C GLU A 133 13.53 12.29 1.23
N ALA A 134 12.40 11.67 0.90
CA ALA A 134 12.34 10.60 -0.09
C ALA A 134 12.80 11.09 -1.47
N HIS A 135 12.31 12.27 -1.90
CA HIS A 135 12.70 12.86 -3.18
C HIS A 135 14.21 13.22 -3.23
N LYS A 136 14.79 13.74 -2.14
CA LYS A 136 16.26 13.97 -2.02
C LYS A 136 17.05 12.67 -2.21
N LEU A 137 16.51 11.54 -1.78
CA LEU A 137 17.12 10.21 -1.88
C LEU A 137 16.75 9.44 -3.15
N ASN A 138 16.01 10.06 -4.09
CA ASN A 138 15.51 9.44 -5.30
C ASN A 138 14.61 8.21 -5.02
N MET A 139 13.71 8.35 -4.07
CA MET A 139 12.70 7.38 -3.68
C MET A 139 11.30 7.97 -3.85
N ALA A 140 10.33 7.14 -4.20
CA ALA A 140 8.93 7.55 -4.18
C ALA A 140 8.39 7.60 -2.74
N ALA A 141 7.45 8.52 -2.49
CA ALA A 141 6.68 8.60 -1.26
C ALA A 141 5.21 8.24 -1.53
N ILE A 142 4.72 7.20 -0.85
CA ILE A 142 3.38 6.67 -1.04
C ILE A 142 2.56 6.93 0.23
N ALA A 143 1.41 7.60 0.10
CA ALA A 143 0.48 7.79 1.20
C ALA A 143 -0.54 6.65 1.25
N TRP A 144 -0.63 5.91 2.37
CA TRP A 144 -1.79 5.08 2.69
C TRP A 144 -2.80 5.96 3.43
N VAL A 145 -3.81 6.49 2.73
CA VAL A 145 -4.79 7.37 3.37
C VAL A 145 -6.05 6.57 3.69
N TYR A 146 -6.22 6.30 4.96
CA TYR A 146 -7.35 5.54 5.49
C TYR A 146 -8.22 6.44 6.36
N PRO A 147 -9.45 6.75 5.89
CA PRO A 147 -10.40 7.49 6.71
C PRO A 147 -10.75 6.68 7.97
N ARG A 148 -10.29 7.16 9.12
CA ARG A 148 -10.56 6.55 10.45
C ARG A 148 -10.44 7.61 11.52
N GLY A 149 -11.43 7.68 12.37
CA GLY A 149 -11.53 8.63 13.48
C GLY A 149 -12.94 8.67 14.00
N GLU A 150 -13.16 9.35 15.10
CA GLU A 150 -14.45 9.41 15.78
C GLU A 150 -15.58 9.88 14.85
N PHE A 151 -15.28 10.81 13.93
CA PHE A 151 -16.28 11.43 13.06
C PHE A 151 -16.40 10.77 11.69
N VAL A 152 -15.63 9.72 11.41
CA VAL A 152 -15.72 8.97 10.14
C VAL A 152 -16.78 7.87 10.27
N LYS A 153 -17.96 8.10 9.70
CA LYS A 153 -19.09 7.15 9.75
C LYS A 153 -18.96 6.01 8.75
N ASP A 154 -18.43 6.28 7.56
CA ASP A 154 -18.22 5.30 6.48
C ASP A 154 -16.88 5.60 5.79
N GLU A 155 -15.91 4.74 6.07
CA GLU A 155 -14.54 4.86 5.54
C GLU A 155 -14.42 4.54 4.05
N THR A 156 -15.52 4.12 3.39
CA THR A 156 -15.59 3.69 1.98
C THR A 156 -16.56 4.53 1.16
N SER A 157 -17.24 5.52 1.76
CA SER A 157 -18.14 6.38 0.99
C SER A 157 -17.40 7.10 -0.14
N LYS A 158 -18.14 7.46 -1.20
CA LYS A 158 -17.62 8.16 -2.38
C LYS A 158 -16.84 9.41 -2.02
N GLU A 159 -17.42 10.25 -1.18
CA GLU A 159 -16.87 11.55 -0.78
C GLU A 159 -15.60 11.40 0.05
N ILE A 160 -15.61 10.46 1.01
CA ILE A 160 -14.49 10.28 1.92
C ILE A 160 -13.29 9.62 1.23
N THR A 161 -13.52 8.68 0.31
CA THR A 161 -12.43 8.07 -0.49
C THR A 161 -11.84 9.06 -1.48
N ALA A 162 -12.66 9.93 -2.08
CA ALA A 162 -12.17 11.00 -2.93
C ALA A 162 -11.37 12.05 -2.11
N TYR A 163 -11.82 12.37 -0.91
CA TYR A 163 -11.07 13.25 -0.01
C TYR A 163 -9.73 12.62 0.40
N ALA A 164 -9.69 11.33 0.73
CA ALA A 164 -8.45 10.60 1.00
C ALA A 164 -7.46 10.68 -0.18
N ALA A 165 -7.95 10.50 -1.40
CA ALA A 165 -7.14 10.63 -2.61
C ALA A 165 -6.61 12.07 -2.80
N ARG A 166 -7.45 13.08 -2.55
CA ARG A 166 -7.09 14.50 -2.63
C ARG A 166 -6.03 14.90 -1.61
N ILE A 167 -6.13 14.43 -0.38
CA ILE A 167 -5.11 14.63 0.66
C ILE A 167 -3.74 14.13 0.18
N GLY A 168 -3.67 12.96 -0.45
CA GLY A 168 -2.42 12.46 -1.03
C GLY A 168 -1.80 13.43 -2.04
N LEU A 169 -2.61 14.00 -2.93
CA LEU A 169 -2.17 15.02 -3.89
C LEU A 169 -1.66 16.29 -3.19
N GLU A 170 -2.43 16.84 -2.26
CA GLU A 170 -2.09 18.11 -1.57
C GLU A 170 -0.82 17.97 -0.71
N LEU A 171 -0.55 16.79 -0.17
CA LEU A 171 0.66 16.48 0.59
C LEU A 171 1.87 16.15 -0.30
N GLY A 172 1.71 16.10 -1.62
CA GLY A 172 2.80 15.84 -2.57
C GLY A 172 3.17 14.37 -2.74
N ALA A 173 2.28 13.43 -2.40
CA ALA A 173 2.52 12.01 -2.64
C ALA A 173 2.70 11.70 -4.13
N ASP A 174 3.65 10.84 -4.48
CA ASP A 174 3.79 10.29 -5.84
C ASP A 174 2.66 9.32 -6.15
N MET A 175 2.17 8.63 -5.12
CA MET A 175 1.09 7.66 -5.19
C MET A 175 0.26 7.67 -3.91
N VAL A 176 -1.03 7.45 -4.04
CA VAL A 176 -1.94 7.24 -2.91
C VAL A 176 -2.55 5.85 -2.97
N LYS A 177 -2.58 5.16 -1.83
CA LYS A 177 -3.25 3.88 -1.63
C LYS A 177 -4.53 4.12 -0.83
N ILE A 178 -5.68 3.83 -1.45
CA ILE A 178 -7.00 4.06 -0.88
C ILE A 178 -7.85 2.79 -0.91
N LYS A 179 -8.94 2.79 -0.14
CA LYS A 179 -9.93 1.70 -0.13
C LYS A 179 -10.83 1.77 -1.35
N TYR A 180 -11.43 0.62 -1.71
CA TYR A 180 -12.50 0.56 -2.69
C TYR A 180 -13.75 1.28 -2.17
N SER A 181 -14.37 2.07 -3.02
CA SER A 181 -15.55 2.90 -2.68
C SER A 181 -16.88 2.29 -3.15
N GLY A 182 -16.94 0.97 -3.26
CA GLY A 182 -18.17 0.21 -3.51
C GLY A 182 -18.61 0.13 -4.97
N SER A 183 -18.21 1.04 -5.85
CA SER A 183 -18.48 0.97 -7.29
C SER A 183 -17.36 1.59 -8.13
N ARG A 184 -17.32 1.24 -9.40
CA ARG A 184 -16.41 1.82 -10.39
C ARG A 184 -16.55 3.34 -10.46
N GLU A 185 -17.78 3.86 -10.52
CA GLU A 185 -18.07 5.29 -10.66
C GLU A 185 -17.57 6.09 -9.46
N ASN A 186 -17.78 5.55 -8.25
CA ASN A 186 -17.29 6.16 -7.03
C ASN A 186 -15.77 6.18 -6.99
N PHE A 187 -15.13 5.09 -7.42
CA PHE A 187 -13.66 4.99 -7.46
C PHE A 187 -13.06 5.89 -8.54
N GLU A 188 -13.71 6.04 -9.69
CA GLU A 188 -13.33 6.99 -10.74
C GLU A 188 -13.33 8.43 -10.22
N TYR A 189 -14.31 8.80 -9.39
CA TYR A 189 -14.34 10.11 -8.74
C TYR A 189 -13.13 10.31 -7.82
N ALA A 190 -12.75 9.30 -7.04
CA ALA A 190 -11.55 9.36 -6.20
C ALA A 190 -10.26 9.47 -7.04
N VAL A 191 -10.15 8.74 -8.15
CA VAL A 191 -9.01 8.85 -9.08
C VAL A 191 -8.93 10.25 -9.68
N LYS A 192 -10.06 10.86 -10.08
CA LYS A 192 -10.10 12.24 -10.58
C LYS A 192 -9.67 13.24 -9.50
N ALA A 193 -10.09 13.03 -8.24
CA ALA A 193 -9.70 13.88 -7.11
C ALA A 193 -8.19 13.84 -6.81
N ALA A 194 -7.54 12.70 -7.06
CA ALA A 194 -6.08 12.53 -6.92
C ALA A 194 -5.27 13.33 -7.97
N GLY A 195 -5.90 13.80 -9.04
CA GLY A 195 -5.24 14.62 -10.07
C GLY A 195 -4.05 13.89 -10.73
N LYS A 196 -2.82 14.40 -10.53
CA LYS A 196 -1.59 13.80 -11.08
C LYS A 196 -0.98 12.73 -10.18
N THR A 197 -1.37 12.66 -8.91
CA THR A 197 -0.94 11.60 -7.99
C THR A 197 -1.52 10.27 -8.44
N LYS A 198 -0.68 9.24 -8.53
CA LYS A 198 -1.13 7.93 -8.98
C LYS A 198 -1.96 7.24 -7.89
N VAL A 199 -2.96 6.48 -8.29
CA VAL A 199 -3.85 5.76 -7.34
C VAL A 199 -3.65 4.26 -7.47
N VAL A 200 -3.49 3.59 -6.33
CA VAL A 200 -3.55 2.14 -6.22
C VAL A 200 -4.60 1.72 -5.19
N LEU A 201 -5.26 0.61 -5.49
CA LEU A 201 -6.22 0.03 -4.56
C LEU A 201 -5.53 -0.61 -3.37
N SER A 202 -6.08 -0.43 -2.17
CA SER A 202 -5.82 -1.28 -1.01
C SER A 202 -6.65 -2.57 -1.12
N GLY A 203 -5.99 -3.73 -1.07
CA GLY A 203 -6.62 -5.03 -1.34
C GLY A 203 -7.76 -5.48 -0.41
N GLY A 204 -8.03 -4.74 0.66
CA GLY A 204 -9.16 -4.98 1.54
C GLY A 204 -9.14 -6.29 2.35
N PRO A 205 -10.28 -6.68 2.93
CA PRO A 205 -10.44 -7.97 3.59
C PRO A 205 -10.42 -9.12 2.56
N LYS A 206 -10.33 -10.36 3.05
CA LYS A 206 -10.47 -11.53 2.20
C LYS A 206 -11.92 -11.70 1.78
N VAL A 207 -12.14 -11.84 0.48
CA VAL A 207 -13.45 -12.07 -0.18
C VAL A 207 -13.36 -13.26 -1.14
N SER A 208 -14.42 -13.58 -1.86
CA SER A 208 -14.36 -14.60 -2.92
C SER A 208 -13.48 -14.15 -4.09
N ASP A 209 -12.92 -15.11 -4.83
CA ASP A 209 -12.09 -14.79 -6.00
C ASP A 209 -12.84 -13.99 -7.05
N GLU A 210 -14.12 -14.32 -7.29
CA GLU A 210 -14.95 -13.63 -8.26
C GLU A 210 -15.14 -12.15 -7.89
N GLU A 211 -15.53 -11.89 -6.64
CA GLU A 211 -15.69 -10.54 -6.12
C GLU A 211 -14.36 -9.78 -6.14
N PHE A 212 -13.27 -10.42 -5.72
CA PHE A 212 -11.94 -9.81 -5.71
C PHE A 212 -11.48 -9.40 -7.11
N LEU A 213 -11.62 -10.30 -8.10
CA LEU A 213 -11.24 -10.02 -9.49
C LEU A 213 -12.17 -8.99 -10.14
N GLN A 214 -13.45 -8.94 -9.75
CA GLN A 214 -14.36 -7.89 -10.22
C GLN A 214 -13.94 -6.52 -9.69
N ILE A 215 -13.60 -6.40 -8.39
CA ILE A 215 -13.05 -5.18 -7.81
C ILE A 215 -11.78 -4.74 -8.57
N MET A 216 -10.89 -5.68 -8.93
CA MET A 216 -9.69 -5.35 -9.72
C MET A 216 -10.05 -4.74 -11.07
N ARG A 217 -11.02 -5.34 -11.81
CA ARG A 217 -11.49 -4.80 -13.08
C ARG A 217 -12.07 -3.39 -12.93
N ASP A 218 -12.91 -3.19 -11.91
CA ASP A 218 -13.54 -1.90 -11.65
C ASP A 218 -12.51 -0.78 -11.38
N VAL A 219 -11.51 -1.04 -10.54
CA VAL A 219 -10.54 -0.01 -10.18
C VAL A 219 -9.57 0.32 -11.33
N ILE A 220 -9.18 -0.67 -12.14
CA ILE A 220 -8.36 -0.43 -13.33
C ILE A 220 -9.17 0.35 -14.37
N ALA A 221 -10.43 -0.03 -14.61
CA ALA A 221 -11.32 0.70 -15.50
C ALA A 221 -11.65 2.12 -15.02
N ALA A 222 -11.60 2.36 -13.70
CA ALA A 222 -11.74 3.70 -13.10
C ALA A 222 -10.47 4.57 -13.24
N GLY A 223 -9.38 4.03 -13.77
CA GLY A 223 -8.13 4.77 -14.01
C GLY A 223 -7.06 4.64 -12.91
N ALA A 224 -7.23 3.73 -11.94
CA ALA A 224 -6.13 3.37 -11.06
C ALA A 224 -4.99 2.72 -11.86
N ILE A 225 -3.74 2.94 -11.41
CA ILE A 225 -2.59 2.32 -12.07
C ILE A 225 -2.35 0.87 -11.61
N GLY A 226 -3.04 0.42 -10.57
CA GLY A 226 -2.84 -0.93 -10.04
C GLY A 226 -3.35 -1.14 -8.62
N VAL A 227 -2.77 -2.12 -7.96
CA VAL A 227 -3.25 -2.63 -6.68
C VAL A 227 -2.12 -2.97 -5.72
N ALA A 228 -2.39 -2.89 -4.41
CA ALA A 228 -1.53 -3.40 -3.35
C ALA A 228 -2.30 -4.46 -2.57
N VAL A 229 -2.08 -5.72 -2.91
CA VAL A 229 -2.83 -6.87 -2.41
C VAL A 229 -2.07 -7.64 -1.33
N GLY A 230 -2.79 -8.25 -0.42
CA GLY A 230 -2.22 -9.02 0.69
C GLY A 230 -2.96 -10.35 0.87
N ARG A 231 -3.85 -10.42 1.86
CA ARG A 231 -4.56 -11.63 2.31
C ARG A 231 -5.28 -12.38 1.18
N ASN A 232 -5.87 -11.69 0.22
CA ASN A 232 -6.54 -12.31 -0.94
C ASN A 232 -5.56 -13.11 -1.81
N VAL A 233 -4.25 -12.87 -1.70
CA VAL A 233 -3.22 -13.61 -2.42
C VAL A 233 -2.54 -14.63 -1.51
N TRP A 234 -1.83 -14.19 -0.48
CA TRP A 234 -0.97 -15.12 0.28
C TRP A 234 -1.73 -16.06 1.25
N GLN A 235 -3.04 -15.81 1.50
CA GLN A 235 -3.95 -16.77 2.14
C GLN A 235 -4.75 -17.60 1.13
N HIS A 236 -4.53 -17.41 -0.17
CA HIS A 236 -5.18 -18.21 -1.20
C HIS A 236 -4.52 -19.61 -1.27
N PRO A 237 -5.29 -20.70 -1.49
CA PRO A 237 -4.71 -22.04 -1.66
C PRO A 237 -3.67 -22.09 -2.79
N GLU A 238 -3.94 -21.40 -3.89
CA GLU A 238 -3.10 -21.30 -5.09
C GLU A 238 -2.71 -19.84 -5.36
N PRO A 239 -1.74 -19.28 -4.59
CA PRO A 239 -1.44 -17.85 -4.63
C PRO A 239 -0.88 -17.37 -5.97
N LEU A 240 -0.16 -18.23 -6.70
CA LEU A 240 0.35 -17.88 -8.02
C LEU A 240 -0.73 -17.89 -9.11
N GLU A 241 -1.76 -18.73 -8.95
CA GLU A 241 -2.90 -18.73 -9.88
C GLU A 241 -3.71 -17.44 -9.77
N ILE A 242 -4.09 -17.05 -8.55
CA ILE A 242 -4.81 -15.79 -8.36
C ILE A 242 -3.94 -14.58 -8.78
N THR A 243 -2.62 -14.62 -8.53
CA THR A 243 -1.67 -13.61 -8.99
C THR A 243 -1.67 -13.47 -10.51
N ARG A 244 -1.68 -14.59 -11.25
CA ARG A 244 -1.75 -14.56 -12.71
C ARG A 244 -3.02 -13.86 -13.20
N LYS A 245 -4.18 -14.17 -12.62
CA LYS A 245 -5.47 -13.54 -12.96
C LYS A 245 -5.45 -12.03 -12.68
N ILE A 246 -4.87 -11.59 -11.55
CA ILE A 246 -4.70 -10.18 -11.22
C ILE A 246 -3.79 -9.50 -12.25
N ARG A 247 -2.68 -10.14 -12.60
CA ARG A 247 -1.71 -9.63 -13.57
C ARG A 247 -2.34 -9.42 -14.94
N GLU A 248 -3.14 -10.36 -15.40
CA GLU A 248 -3.87 -10.25 -16.67
C GLU A 248 -4.82 -9.02 -16.69
N ILE A 249 -5.49 -8.72 -15.57
CA ILE A 249 -6.35 -7.54 -15.48
C ILE A 249 -5.56 -6.22 -15.47
N ILE A 250 -4.41 -6.19 -14.83
CA ILE A 250 -3.63 -4.95 -14.67
C ILE A 250 -2.85 -4.60 -15.94
N PHE A 251 -2.27 -5.61 -16.61
CA PHE A 251 -1.33 -5.42 -17.71
C PHE A 251 -1.90 -5.77 -19.10
N SER A 252 -3.24 -5.97 -19.18
CA SER A 252 -3.95 -6.12 -20.46
C SER A 252 -4.07 -4.79 -21.22
#